data_51aafd5e3debb71c59d9520ceb11523a
#
_entry.id   51aafd5e3debb71c59d9520ceb11523a
#
_cell.length_a   1.000
_cell.length_b   1.000
_cell.length_c   1.000
_cell.angle_alpha   90.00
_cell.angle_beta   90.00
_cell.angle_gamma   90.00
#
_symmetry.space_group_name_H-M   'P 1'
#
loop_
_entity.id
_entity.type
_entity.pdbx_description
1 polymer ?
#
loop_
_entity_poly.entity_id
_entity_poly.type
_entity_poly.pdbx_seq_one_letter_code
_entity_poly.pdbx_strand_id
1 'polypeptide(L)'
;MKKLFVSIVICLVATVSSFAQYNTSYYNQYGSSIGSSITSSNYGGSTTTNYYNQYGGSVGSSTTHSTYGGGYSTSYYDQYGGSTGSATTHSNYGGGYSTNYYDQYGGSTGSATTRSNYGGGYTTTYYDQYGGSIGSSTTTSNYGGGYTTTYYDAYGSSIGSSYDWWFSYPNEK
;
A
#
# COMPACT_ATOMS: atom_id res chain seq x y z
N MET A 1 -0.03 -20.70 16.60
CA MET A 1 -0.17 -20.46 15.16
C MET A 1 0.01 -18.98 14.93
N LYS A 2 1.18 -18.56 14.48
CA LYS A 2 1.45 -17.15 14.17
C LYS A 2 0.70 -16.82 12.87
N LYS A 3 -0.38 -16.10 12.97
CA LYS A 3 -1.06 -15.54 11.80
C LYS A 3 -0.09 -14.54 11.17
N LEU A 4 0.39 -14.89 9.99
CA LEU A 4 1.17 -14.03 9.14
C LEU A 4 0.24 -12.88 8.74
N PHE A 5 0.34 -11.74 9.40
CA PHE A 5 -0.24 -10.51 8.90
C PHE A 5 0.56 -10.16 7.66
N VAL A 6 0.03 -10.51 6.50
CA VAL A 6 0.44 -9.87 5.26
C VAL A 6 0.00 -8.43 5.42
N SER A 7 0.91 -7.58 5.84
CA SER A 7 0.71 -6.12 5.84
C SER A 7 0.45 -5.72 4.40
N ILE A 8 -0.81 -5.50 4.06
CA ILE A 8 -1.20 -4.90 2.79
C ILE A 8 -0.79 -3.45 2.90
N VAL A 9 0.39 -3.15 2.37
CA VAL A 9 0.89 -1.80 2.27
C VAL A 9 0.23 -1.17 1.06
N ILE A 10 -0.68 -0.27 1.31
CA ILE A 10 -1.21 0.61 0.28
C ILE A 10 -0.19 1.70 0.06
N CYS A 11 0.61 1.56 -0.99
CA CYS A 11 1.37 2.70 -1.51
C CYS A 11 0.34 3.66 -2.13
N LEU A 12 0.05 4.75 -1.44
CA LEU A 12 -0.81 5.80 -1.95
C LEU A 12 0.00 6.60 -2.98
N VAL A 13 -0.06 6.21 -4.24
CA VAL A 13 0.54 6.97 -5.32
C VAL A 13 -0.40 8.10 -5.70
N ALA A 14 0.07 9.32 -5.57
CA ALA A 14 -0.61 10.52 -6.05
C ALA A 14 -0.96 10.38 -7.53
N THR A 15 -2.18 10.74 -7.86
CA THR A 15 -2.78 10.72 -9.18
C THR A 15 -1.95 11.49 -10.21
N VAL A 16 -1.41 10.79 -11.19
CA VAL A 16 -1.08 11.38 -12.48
C VAL A 16 -1.95 10.69 -13.52
N SER A 17 -2.73 11.46 -14.26
CA SER A 17 -3.60 11.01 -15.32
C SER A 17 -2.78 10.59 -16.56
N SER A 18 -2.24 9.40 -16.50
CA SER A 18 -1.74 8.63 -17.64
C SER A 18 -1.90 7.16 -17.27
N PHE A 19 -2.08 6.29 -18.23
CA PHE A 19 -2.17 4.84 -18.04
C PHE A 19 -0.82 4.33 -17.51
N ALA A 20 -0.53 4.59 -16.26
CA ALA A 20 0.71 4.21 -15.61
C ALA A 20 0.52 2.85 -14.94
N GLN A 21 1.41 1.93 -15.25
CA GLN A 21 1.54 0.67 -14.58
C GLN A 21 2.74 0.76 -13.62
N TYR A 22 2.53 0.41 -12.35
CA TYR A 22 3.56 0.41 -11.31
C TYR A 22 3.83 -1.02 -10.88
N ASN A 23 5.10 -1.37 -10.78
CA ASN A 23 5.53 -2.65 -10.25
C ASN A 23 6.23 -2.43 -8.91
N THR A 24 5.79 -3.18 -7.89
CA THR A 24 6.37 -3.16 -6.55
C THR A 24 6.93 -4.54 -6.23
N SER A 25 8.16 -4.63 -5.75
CA SER A 25 8.77 -5.88 -5.27
C SER A 25 8.90 -5.82 -3.75
N TYR A 26 8.59 -6.93 -3.09
CA TYR A 26 8.61 -7.07 -1.64
C TYR A 26 9.75 -7.98 -1.20
N TYR A 27 10.44 -7.60 -0.14
CA TYR A 27 11.58 -8.33 0.40
C TYR A 27 11.45 -8.52 1.91
N ASN A 28 11.92 -9.65 2.43
CA ASN A 28 12.05 -9.87 3.87
C ASN A 28 13.25 -9.11 4.44
N GLN A 29 13.44 -9.17 5.75
CA GLN A 29 14.55 -8.52 6.46
C GLN A 29 15.96 -9.00 6.01
N TYR A 30 16.05 -10.16 5.35
CA TYR A 30 17.29 -10.74 4.82
C TYR A 30 17.49 -10.43 3.33
N GLY A 31 16.63 -9.60 2.71
CA GLY A 31 16.70 -9.22 1.30
C GLY A 31 16.18 -10.27 0.31
N SER A 32 15.56 -11.36 0.78
CA SER A 32 14.95 -12.35 -0.11
C SER A 32 13.59 -11.87 -0.59
N SER A 33 13.29 -12.04 -1.89
CA SER A 33 11.96 -11.72 -2.45
C SER A 33 10.88 -12.57 -1.80
N ILE A 34 9.79 -11.93 -1.40
CA ILE A 34 8.59 -12.57 -0.84
C ILE A 34 7.37 -12.39 -1.74
N GLY A 35 7.46 -11.58 -2.79
CA GLY A 35 6.40 -11.35 -3.74
C GLY A 35 6.51 -10.04 -4.48
N SER A 36 5.48 -9.73 -5.26
CA SER A 36 5.39 -8.48 -6.02
C SER A 36 3.93 -8.04 -6.16
N SER A 37 3.72 -6.81 -6.62
CA SER A 37 2.41 -6.34 -7.07
C SER A 37 2.53 -5.51 -8.34
N ILE A 38 1.45 -5.51 -9.11
CA ILE A 38 1.28 -4.69 -10.31
C ILE A 38 0.05 -3.82 -10.12
N THR A 39 0.23 -2.51 -10.16
CA THR A 39 -0.86 -1.53 -10.06
C THR A 39 -1.10 -0.92 -11.43
N SER A 40 -2.33 -0.94 -11.89
CA SER A 40 -2.79 -0.35 -13.15
C SER A 40 -3.85 0.71 -12.89
N SER A 41 -3.75 1.84 -13.59
CA SER A 41 -4.79 2.86 -13.58
C SER A 41 -5.92 2.46 -14.51
N ASN A 42 -7.16 2.61 -14.04
CA ASN A 42 -8.37 2.32 -14.81
C ASN A 42 -9.04 3.61 -15.30
N TYR A 43 -9.89 3.49 -16.29
CA TYR A 43 -10.74 4.59 -16.74
C TYR A 43 -11.64 5.05 -15.56
N GLY A 44 -11.76 6.37 -15.37
CA GLY A 44 -12.57 6.92 -14.25
C GLY A 44 -11.82 7.17 -12.95
N GLY A 45 -10.46 7.12 -12.96
CA GLY A 45 -9.62 7.49 -11.79
C GLY A 45 -9.54 6.44 -10.70
N SER A 46 -9.92 5.19 -10.99
CA SER A 46 -9.68 4.06 -10.11
C SER A 46 -8.36 3.36 -10.45
N THR A 47 -7.83 2.62 -9.50
CA THR A 47 -6.65 1.75 -9.71
C THR A 47 -6.97 0.33 -9.27
N THR A 48 -6.40 -0.63 -9.99
CA THR A 48 -6.42 -2.03 -9.60
C THR A 48 -4.99 -2.50 -9.33
N THR A 49 -4.77 -3.12 -8.17
CA THR A 49 -3.49 -3.73 -7.80
C THR A 49 -3.67 -5.24 -7.70
N ASN A 50 -2.87 -6.00 -8.45
CA ASN A 50 -2.80 -7.45 -8.36
C ASN A 50 -1.56 -7.85 -7.57
N TYR A 51 -1.70 -8.78 -6.63
CA TYR A 51 -0.64 -9.24 -5.75
C TYR A 51 -0.20 -10.65 -6.13
N TYR A 52 1.10 -10.89 -6.07
CA TYR A 52 1.72 -12.15 -6.47
C TYR A 52 2.69 -12.63 -5.39
N ASN A 53 2.75 -13.93 -5.18
CA ASN A 53 3.75 -14.54 -4.32
C ASN A 53 5.14 -14.58 -5.02
N GLN A 54 6.16 -15.03 -4.31
CA GLN A 54 7.55 -15.13 -4.82
C GLN A 54 7.69 -16.02 -6.08
N TYR A 55 6.71 -16.89 -6.35
CA TYR A 55 6.70 -17.79 -7.51
C TYR A 55 5.83 -17.26 -8.66
N GLY A 56 5.30 -16.03 -8.54
CA GLY A 56 4.43 -15.40 -9.54
C GLY A 56 2.97 -15.87 -9.51
N GLY A 57 2.58 -16.70 -8.55
CA GLY A 57 1.18 -17.09 -8.35
C GLY A 57 0.37 -15.93 -7.77
N SER A 58 -0.86 -15.69 -8.31
CA SER A 58 -1.77 -14.67 -7.76
C SER A 58 -2.19 -15.04 -6.33
N VAL A 59 -2.18 -14.05 -5.44
CA VAL A 59 -2.65 -14.19 -4.05
C VAL A 59 -3.86 -13.30 -3.74
N GLY A 60 -4.22 -12.42 -4.67
CA GLY A 60 -5.38 -11.56 -4.54
C GLY A 60 -5.24 -10.25 -5.29
N SER A 61 -6.21 -9.36 -5.08
CA SER A 61 -6.21 -8.04 -5.70
C SER A 61 -6.85 -6.99 -4.80
N SER A 62 -6.69 -5.72 -5.18
CA SER A 62 -7.46 -4.63 -4.60
C SER A 62 -7.89 -3.65 -5.68
N THR A 63 -9.03 -2.99 -5.47
CA THR A 63 -9.49 -1.88 -6.31
C THR A 63 -9.69 -0.66 -5.45
N THR A 64 -9.08 0.46 -5.85
CA THR A 64 -9.16 1.74 -5.13
C THR A 64 -9.88 2.76 -6.00
N HIS A 65 -10.84 3.46 -5.41
CA HIS A 65 -11.59 4.56 -6.01
C HIS A 65 -11.38 5.84 -5.21
N SER A 66 -11.27 6.97 -5.90
CA SER A 66 -11.30 8.29 -5.26
C SER A 66 -12.70 8.55 -4.68
N THR A 67 -12.77 9.15 -3.50
CA THR A 67 -14.02 9.59 -2.88
C THR A 67 -14.12 11.12 -2.92
N TYR A 68 -15.36 11.62 -2.83
CA TYR A 68 -15.59 13.05 -2.71
C TYR A 68 -14.94 13.58 -1.43
N GLY A 69 -14.18 14.70 -1.53
CA GLY A 69 -13.45 15.26 -0.38
C GLY A 69 -11.98 14.86 -0.29
N GLY A 70 -11.41 14.23 -1.32
CA GLY A 70 -9.97 13.95 -1.42
C GLY A 70 -9.50 12.69 -0.67
N GLY A 71 -10.41 11.76 -0.45
CA GLY A 71 -10.09 10.46 0.13
C GLY A 71 -10.15 9.33 -0.89
N TYR A 72 -10.03 8.09 -0.39
CA TYR A 72 -10.06 6.87 -1.19
C TYR A 72 -10.86 5.78 -0.48
N SER A 73 -11.51 4.93 -1.26
CA SER A 73 -12.11 3.67 -0.82
C SER A 73 -11.45 2.53 -1.55
N THR A 74 -10.97 1.54 -0.80
CA THR A 74 -10.29 0.36 -1.35
C THR A 74 -11.04 -0.89 -0.93
N SER A 75 -11.32 -1.78 -1.89
CA SER A 75 -11.86 -3.11 -1.65
C SER A 75 -10.77 -4.15 -1.92
N TYR A 76 -10.67 -5.16 -1.07
CA TYR A 76 -9.69 -6.25 -1.15
C TYR A 76 -10.37 -7.56 -1.51
N TYR A 77 -9.71 -8.35 -2.32
CA TYR A 77 -10.21 -9.62 -2.84
C TYR A 77 -9.13 -10.70 -2.72
N ASP A 78 -9.55 -11.93 -2.46
CA ASP A 78 -8.70 -13.11 -2.53
C ASP A 78 -8.39 -13.48 -3.99
N GLN A 79 -7.59 -14.54 -4.18
CA GLN A 79 -7.21 -15.04 -5.51
C GLN A 79 -8.39 -15.56 -6.34
N TYR A 80 -9.54 -15.82 -5.72
CA TYR A 80 -10.77 -16.31 -6.34
C TYR A 80 -11.81 -15.20 -6.56
N GLY A 81 -11.49 -13.94 -6.17
CA GLY A 81 -12.36 -12.78 -6.27
C GLY A 81 -13.36 -12.63 -5.11
N GLY A 82 -13.23 -13.44 -4.06
CA GLY A 82 -13.99 -13.27 -2.82
C GLY A 82 -13.55 -12.03 -2.05
N SER A 83 -14.49 -11.22 -1.52
CA SER A 83 -14.15 -10.06 -0.70
C SER A 83 -13.50 -10.50 0.60
N THR A 84 -12.37 -9.88 0.94
CA THR A 84 -11.63 -10.11 2.18
C THR A 84 -11.69 -8.94 3.13
N GLY A 85 -12.20 -7.79 2.67
CA GLY A 85 -12.35 -6.58 3.48
C GLY A 85 -12.27 -5.31 2.66
N SER A 86 -12.17 -4.19 3.36
CA SER A 86 -12.06 -2.86 2.74
C SER A 86 -11.25 -1.90 3.59
N ALA A 87 -10.93 -0.74 3.00
CA ALA A 87 -10.35 0.39 3.72
C ALA A 87 -10.95 1.70 3.23
N THR A 88 -11.06 2.67 4.13
CA THR A 88 -11.39 4.05 3.79
C THR A 88 -10.26 4.97 4.23
N THR A 89 -9.80 5.82 3.33
CA THR A 89 -8.72 6.77 3.57
C THR A 89 -9.24 8.18 3.42
N HIS A 90 -8.90 9.04 4.37
CA HIS A 90 -9.23 10.47 4.36
C HIS A 90 -7.96 11.30 4.44
N SER A 91 -7.93 12.41 3.71
CA SER A 91 -6.86 13.40 3.83
C SER A 91 -6.96 14.12 5.17
N ASN A 92 -5.83 14.35 5.81
CA ASN A 92 -5.75 15.11 7.06
C ASN A 92 -5.36 16.56 6.76
N TYR A 93 -5.85 17.49 7.58
CA TYR A 93 -5.40 18.88 7.54
C TYR A 93 -3.90 18.94 7.90
N GLY A 94 -3.08 19.58 7.08
CA GLY A 94 -1.63 19.67 7.30
C GLY A 94 -0.79 18.63 6.54
N GLY A 95 -1.41 17.86 5.64
CA GLY A 95 -0.74 16.88 4.78
C GLY A 95 -0.54 15.54 5.47
N GLY A 96 -1.17 14.55 4.93
CA GLY A 96 -1.16 13.17 5.41
C GLY A 96 -2.53 12.54 5.30
N TYR A 97 -2.66 11.32 5.80
CA TYR A 97 -3.86 10.50 5.62
C TYR A 97 -4.17 9.71 6.89
N SER A 98 -5.46 9.47 7.12
CA SER A 98 -5.93 8.48 8.09
C SER A 98 -6.68 7.39 7.33
N THR A 99 -6.35 6.13 7.58
CA THR A 99 -6.98 4.97 6.95
C THR A 99 -7.58 4.07 8.01
N ASN A 100 -8.85 3.67 7.83
CA ASN A 100 -9.50 2.67 8.64
C ASN A 100 -9.67 1.39 7.83
N TYR A 101 -9.39 0.24 8.43
CA TYR A 101 -9.48 -1.07 7.83
C TYR A 101 -10.66 -1.85 8.39
N TYR A 102 -11.32 -2.59 7.51
CA TYR A 102 -12.52 -3.37 7.85
C TYR A 102 -12.38 -4.79 7.29
N ASP A 103 -12.93 -5.75 8.00
CA ASP A 103 -13.10 -7.12 7.51
C ASP A 103 -14.20 -7.20 6.44
N GLN A 104 -14.41 -8.40 5.90
CA GLN A 104 -15.44 -8.66 4.88
C GLN A 104 -16.88 -8.41 5.38
N TYR A 105 -17.08 -8.35 6.69
CA TYR A 105 -18.39 -8.10 7.33
C TYR A 105 -18.55 -6.65 7.79
N GLY A 106 -17.56 -5.79 7.57
CA GLY A 106 -17.54 -4.38 7.95
C GLY A 106 -17.09 -4.14 9.39
N GLY A 107 -16.60 -5.15 10.10
CA GLY A 107 -15.99 -5.01 11.41
C GLY A 107 -14.63 -4.31 11.31
N SER A 108 -14.34 -3.33 12.20
CA SER A 108 -13.04 -2.67 12.24
C SER A 108 -11.93 -3.66 12.62
N THR A 109 -10.86 -3.68 11.85
CA THR A 109 -9.67 -4.50 12.09
C THR A 109 -8.46 -3.69 12.51
N GLY A 110 -8.52 -2.37 12.40
CA GLY A 110 -7.46 -1.46 12.78
C GLY A 110 -7.46 -0.18 11.97
N SER A 111 -6.39 0.60 12.11
CA SER A 111 -6.21 1.86 11.39
C SER A 111 -4.75 2.16 11.09
N ALA A 112 -4.50 3.18 10.26
CA ALA A 112 -3.18 3.73 10.04
C ALA A 112 -3.23 5.25 9.94
N THR A 113 -2.16 5.90 10.36
CA THR A 113 -1.96 7.35 10.17
C THR A 113 -0.67 7.57 9.39
N THR A 114 -0.77 8.22 8.26
CA THR A 114 0.36 8.60 7.41
C THR A 114 0.62 10.08 7.52
N ARG A 115 1.89 10.46 7.66
CA ARG A 115 2.37 11.84 7.71
C ARG A 115 3.49 12.04 6.70
N SER A 116 3.51 13.20 6.05
CA SER A 116 4.62 13.60 5.20
C SER A 116 5.87 13.89 6.03
N ASN A 117 7.03 13.45 5.54
CA ASN A 117 8.32 13.73 6.12
C ASN A 117 8.96 14.95 5.46
N TYR A 118 9.80 15.67 6.20
CA TYR A 118 10.63 16.73 5.63
C TYR A 118 11.66 16.07 4.67
N GLY A 119 11.70 16.51 3.41
CA GLY A 119 12.60 15.94 2.38
C GLY A 119 11.93 14.97 1.40
N GLY A 120 10.60 14.85 1.43
CA GLY A 120 9.83 14.08 0.44
C GLY A 120 9.79 12.58 0.73
N GLY A 121 8.88 12.21 1.58
CA GLY A 121 8.56 10.83 1.94
C GLY A 121 7.45 10.80 2.94
N TYR A 122 7.17 9.63 3.50
CA TYR A 122 6.06 9.43 4.42
C TYR A 122 6.47 8.49 5.56
N THR A 123 5.90 8.74 6.74
CA THR A 123 5.89 7.76 7.83
C THR A 123 4.46 7.35 8.09
N THR A 124 4.20 6.06 8.15
CA THR A 124 2.90 5.47 8.47
C THR A 124 3.01 4.68 9.75
N THR A 125 2.12 4.96 10.72
CA THR A 125 1.98 4.15 11.94
C THR A 125 0.70 3.33 11.84
N TYR A 126 0.78 2.05 12.17
CA TYR A 126 -0.34 1.10 12.11
C TYR A 126 -0.83 0.80 13.53
N TYR A 127 -2.14 0.67 13.65
CA TYR A 127 -2.83 0.41 14.91
C TYR A 127 -3.77 -0.77 14.77
N ASP A 128 -3.91 -1.56 15.83
CA ASP A 128 -4.93 -2.58 15.93
C ASP A 128 -6.33 -1.96 16.11
N GLN A 129 -7.35 -2.82 16.18
CA GLN A 129 -8.74 -2.39 16.38
C GLN A 129 -8.99 -1.67 17.73
N TYR A 130 -8.08 -1.80 18.69
CA TYR A 130 -8.16 -1.18 20.01
C TYR A 130 -7.29 0.09 20.11
N GLY A 131 -6.59 0.48 19.03
CA GLY A 131 -5.73 1.66 18.97
C GLY A 131 -4.31 1.42 19.48
N GLY A 132 -3.93 0.18 19.77
CA GLY A 132 -2.55 -0.20 20.11
C GLY A 132 -1.65 -0.15 18.85
N SER A 133 -0.48 0.48 18.94
CA SER A 133 0.48 0.49 17.82
C SER A 133 1.03 -0.92 17.59
N ILE A 134 0.94 -1.39 16.33
CA ILE A 134 1.43 -2.71 15.90
C ILE A 134 2.65 -2.63 15.00
N GLY A 135 3.08 -1.44 14.63
CA GLY A 135 4.26 -1.21 13.80
C GLY A 135 4.21 0.08 13.02
N SER A 136 5.21 0.28 12.17
CA SER A 136 5.29 1.46 11.31
C SER A 136 5.98 1.15 9.99
N SER A 137 5.91 2.10 9.05
CA SER A 137 6.75 2.10 7.86
C SER A 137 7.27 3.49 7.55
N THR A 138 8.44 3.55 6.92
CA THR A 138 9.01 4.79 6.40
C THR A 138 9.25 4.64 4.91
N THR A 139 8.66 5.53 4.13
CA THR A 139 8.83 5.62 2.68
C THR A 139 9.72 6.79 2.35
N THR A 140 10.74 6.56 1.52
CA THR A 140 11.66 7.59 1.03
C THR A 140 11.68 7.57 -0.50
N SER A 141 11.78 8.74 -1.12
CA SER A 141 12.00 8.85 -2.57
C SER A 141 13.44 8.48 -2.92
N ASN A 142 13.61 7.75 -4.03
CA ASN A 142 14.93 7.34 -4.52
C ASN A 142 15.46 8.34 -5.54
N TYR A 143 16.79 8.50 -5.56
CA TYR A 143 17.45 9.26 -6.62
C TYR A 143 17.28 8.49 -7.95
N GLY A 144 16.66 9.10 -8.96
CA GLY A 144 16.35 8.43 -10.23
C GLY A 144 14.90 7.95 -10.37
N GLY A 145 14.07 8.19 -9.39
CA GLY A 145 12.62 7.86 -9.39
C GLY A 145 12.29 6.60 -8.61
N GLY A 146 11.00 6.49 -8.20
CA GLY A 146 10.52 5.41 -7.36
C GLY A 146 10.68 5.68 -5.87
N TYR A 147 10.24 4.72 -5.05
CA TYR A 147 10.25 4.80 -3.60
C TYR A 147 10.77 3.51 -2.98
N THR A 148 11.45 3.67 -1.84
CA THR A 148 11.75 2.54 -0.95
C THR A 148 10.93 2.69 0.32
N THR A 149 10.23 1.63 0.72
CA THR A 149 9.51 1.59 1.98
C THR A 149 10.11 0.51 2.87
N THR A 150 10.51 0.88 4.08
CA THR A 150 10.99 -0.05 5.11
C THR A 150 9.90 -0.21 6.17
N TYR A 151 9.65 -1.45 6.57
CA TYR A 151 8.64 -1.82 7.56
C TYR A 151 9.29 -2.19 8.89
N TYR A 152 8.64 -1.79 9.99
CA TYR A 152 9.10 -1.99 11.35
C TYR A 152 7.99 -2.63 12.19
N ASP A 153 8.37 -3.48 13.12
CA ASP A 153 7.47 -3.99 14.16
C ASP A 153 7.12 -2.89 15.20
N ALA A 154 6.31 -3.25 16.20
CA ALA A 154 5.92 -2.34 17.28
C ALA A 154 7.09 -1.86 18.14
N TYR A 155 8.22 -2.57 18.09
CA TYR A 155 9.44 -2.26 18.84
C TYR A 155 10.48 -1.50 18.02
N GLY A 156 10.17 -1.20 16.72
CA GLY A 156 11.05 -0.48 15.82
C GLY A 156 12.11 -1.33 15.11
N SER A 157 12.02 -2.66 15.21
CA SER A 157 12.92 -3.56 14.46
C SER A 157 12.44 -3.69 13.01
N SER A 158 13.35 -3.61 12.04
CA SER A 158 13.01 -3.80 10.63
C SER A 158 12.57 -5.23 10.35
N ILE A 159 11.41 -5.37 9.70
CA ILE A 159 10.80 -6.66 9.33
C ILE A 159 10.75 -6.90 7.83
N GLY A 160 11.13 -5.91 7.02
CA GLY A 160 11.18 -6.05 5.57
C GLY A 160 11.18 -4.71 4.85
N SER A 161 11.17 -4.78 3.51
CA SER A 161 11.11 -3.60 2.66
C SER A 161 10.36 -3.86 1.36
N SER A 162 9.93 -2.79 0.69
CA SER A 162 9.45 -2.81 -0.69
C SER A 162 10.18 -1.77 -1.52
N TYR A 163 10.23 -2.00 -2.81
CA TYR A 163 10.85 -1.12 -3.79
C TYR A 163 9.91 -0.93 -4.98
N ASP A 164 9.57 0.33 -5.28
CA ASP A 164 8.70 0.71 -6.37
C ASP A 164 9.51 1.30 -7.51
N TRP A 165 9.33 0.78 -8.74
CA TRP A 165 9.97 1.29 -9.94
C TRP A 165 8.95 1.96 -10.85
N TRP A 166 9.34 3.10 -11.42
CA TRP A 166 8.60 3.74 -12.49
C TRP A 166 9.16 3.29 -13.84
N PHE A 167 8.32 2.69 -14.66
CA PHE A 167 8.61 2.61 -16.10
C PHE A 167 7.87 3.75 -16.79
N SER A 168 8.54 4.87 -17.05
CA SER A 168 8.10 5.79 -18.08
C SER A 168 8.54 5.17 -19.41
N TYR A 169 7.62 4.74 -20.25
CA TYR A 169 7.92 4.51 -21.67
C TYR A 169 8.41 5.86 -22.23
N PRO A 170 9.63 5.95 -22.79
CA PRO A 170 10.02 7.14 -23.56
C PRO A 170 9.02 7.24 -24.71
N ASN A 171 8.34 8.40 -24.82
CA ASN A 171 7.55 8.70 -25.98
C ASN A 171 8.44 8.57 -27.20
N GLU A 172 8.22 7.59 -28.07
CA GLU A 172 8.78 7.56 -29.41
C GLU A 172 8.23 8.81 -30.12
N LYS A 173 9.18 9.64 -30.56
CA LYS A 173 8.91 10.82 -31.36
C LYS A 173 8.58 10.41 -32.78
#